data_40a5fe8a6e30b90617eaacd3d26d1806
#
_entry.id   40a5fe8a6e30b90617eaacd3d26d1806
#
_cell.length_a   1.000
_cell.length_b   1.000
_cell.length_c   1.000
_cell.angle_alpha   90.00
_cell.angle_beta   90.00
_cell.angle_gamma   90.00
#
_symmetry.space_group_name_H-M   'P 1'
#
loop_
_entity.id
_entity.type
_entity.pdbx_description
1 polymer ?
#
loop_
_entity_poly.entity_id
_entity_poly.type
_entity_poly.pdbx_seq_one_letter_code
_entity_poly.pdbx_strand_id
1 'polypeptide(L)'
;MSKRALGTMLPSILFAMLLVCLNCSRAYGDVGVVLNESLDTSVERITGSGHTAVYFSRICPDGPVKLRLCGPGEQGSVMSNYISLDEDQPFEWNIAPLDVYVYGVEDPRNRPIFGSPKIKSVLEKRYREKYLSAYCAGPPCATSDKAEWKEMVGASVMRSFYIFVVETTEQQDLDLIAKFNAMPNQNHFNGFTRNCADFTKDVVNAYFPHATHRDYVNDFGMTSPKAIARSFTRYALKHPESQFRVLHYSQLPGTEKRSTEAMSGTEQLYHSKKLLIPMIIFADHELPVVAASYVLTGRFNPEKELEQHPTAEATEIEYQLRVAKSEKDGDYAKQLENAKKEQLTEVLGTPEEWKQYRSQLESMIDEAVREEIIPDRKRLDDVFKDLEKAGAASADNQGGLWMELPRQGGANGGANGGANGGANGEANGGGVKVGLSVSSIFAPGSDPQLAYELVLAHVDRELKSPKHSRETMLQFRKDWALLEAARLR
;
A
#
# COMPACT_ATOMS: atom_id res chain seq x y z
N MET A 1 55.25 -33.87 -32.17
CA MET A 1 53.84 -33.68 -31.95
C MET A 1 53.57 -32.34 -31.32
N SER A 2 52.74 -31.62 -31.88
CA SER A 2 52.57 -30.21 -32.09
C SER A 2 52.22 -29.40 -30.81
N LYS A 3 53.08 -28.44 -30.39
CA LYS A 3 52.81 -27.41 -29.40
C LYS A 3 51.93 -26.23 -29.95
N ARG A 4 51.39 -26.35 -31.17
CA ARG A 4 50.65 -25.27 -31.83
C ARG A 4 49.13 -25.31 -31.60
N ALA A 5 48.55 -26.38 -31.03
CA ALA A 5 47.10 -26.51 -30.85
C ALA A 5 46.57 -25.87 -29.55
N LEU A 6 47.44 -25.60 -28.55
CA LEU A 6 47.01 -25.06 -27.25
C LEU A 6 46.88 -23.53 -27.24
N GLY A 7 47.56 -22.82 -28.17
CA GLY A 7 47.59 -21.36 -28.19
C GLY A 7 46.39 -20.67 -28.79
N THR A 8 45.56 -21.40 -29.57
CA THR A 8 44.39 -20.81 -30.26
C THR A 8 43.07 -21.04 -29.54
N MET A 9 43.00 -21.93 -28.54
CA MET A 9 41.77 -22.17 -27.76
C MET A 9 41.60 -21.17 -26.61
N LEU A 10 42.67 -20.66 -26.00
CA LEU A 10 42.59 -19.72 -24.88
C LEU A 10 41.88 -18.40 -25.21
N PRO A 11 42.18 -17.71 -26.34
CA PRO A 11 41.49 -16.49 -26.68
C PRO A 11 40.01 -16.69 -27.05
N SER A 12 39.64 -17.85 -27.59
CA SER A 12 38.25 -18.17 -27.92
C SER A 12 37.38 -18.42 -26.67
N ILE A 13 37.97 -19.05 -25.64
CA ILE A 13 37.28 -19.30 -24.35
C ILE A 13 37.12 -17.98 -23.59
N LEU A 14 38.16 -17.13 -23.57
CA LEU A 14 38.10 -15.79 -22.96
C LEU A 14 37.07 -14.90 -23.66
N PHE A 15 36.98 -14.95 -24.98
CA PHE A 15 36.03 -14.20 -25.78
C PHE A 15 34.60 -14.71 -25.57
N ALA A 16 34.41 -16.02 -25.45
CA ALA A 16 33.13 -16.63 -25.12
C ALA A 16 32.68 -16.30 -23.67
N MET A 17 33.61 -16.33 -22.70
CA MET A 17 33.32 -15.85 -21.34
C MET A 17 33.01 -14.35 -21.29
N LEU A 18 33.72 -13.53 -22.05
CA LEU A 18 33.42 -12.09 -22.14
C LEU A 18 32.04 -11.82 -22.76
N LEU A 19 31.65 -12.59 -23.78
CA LEU A 19 30.32 -12.53 -24.39
C LEU A 19 29.21 -13.00 -23.47
N VAL A 20 29.45 -13.97 -22.62
CA VAL A 20 28.49 -14.42 -21.58
C VAL A 20 28.34 -13.37 -20.50
N CYS A 21 29.43 -12.71 -20.09
CA CYS A 21 29.36 -11.59 -19.13
C CYS A 21 28.70 -10.33 -19.69
N LEU A 22 28.73 -10.10 -21.01
CA LEU A 22 28.05 -8.95 -21.65
C LEU A 22 26.54 -9.14 -21.80
N ASN A 23 26.03 -10.38 -21.69
CA ASN A 23 24.62 -10.69 -21.73
C ASN A 23 23.99 -10.84 -20.32
N CYS A 24 24.71 -10.55 -19.23
CA CYS A 24 24.07 -10.36 -17.93
C CYS A 24 23.23 -9.09 -18.01
N SER A 25 21.96 -9.24 -18.30
CA SER A 25 20.96 -8.16 -18.19
C SER A 25 20.99 -7.70 -16.72
N ARG A 26 21.59 -6.54 -16.47
CA ARG A 26 21.60 -5.95 -15.13
C ARG A 26 20.16 -5.60 -14.78
N ALA A 27 19.75 -5.94 -13.57
CA ALA A 27 18.54 -5.39 -12.98
C ALA A 27 18.58 -3.87 -13.11
N TYR A 28 17.51 -3.30 -13.64
CA TYR A 28 17.39 -1.86 -13.86
C TYR A 28 16.28 -1.26 -12.98
N GLY A 29 15.18 -1.98 -12.87
CA GLY A 29 14.00 -1.59 -12.14
C GLY A 29 13.25 -2.78 -11.61
N ASP A 30 12.03 -2.53 -11.22
CA ASP A 30 11.10 -3.51 -10.69
C ASP A 30 9.71 -3.33 -11.25
N VAL A 31 9.01 -4.44 -11.41
CA VAL A 31 7.56 -4.48 -11.60
C VAL A 31 6.92 -5.29 -10.49
N GLY A 32 5.76 -4.88 -10.02
CA GLY A 32 5.06 -5.59 -8.95
C GLY A 32 3.55 -5.62 -9.08
N VAL A 33 2.96 -6.69 -8.56
CA VAL A 33 1.53 -6.81 -8.39
C VAL A 33 1.14 -6.21 -7.05
N VAL A 34 0.32 -5.16 -7.08
CA VAL A 34 -0.29 -4.57 -5.88
C VAL A 34 -1.54 -5.36 -5.53
N LEU A 35 -1.62 -5.87 -4.33
CA LEU A 35 -2.80 -6.53 -3.77
C LEU A 35 -3.34 -5.70 -2.62
N ASN A 36 -4.38 -4.92 -2.88
CA ASN A 36 -5.08 -4.16 -1.87
C ASN A 36 -6.00 -5.08 -1.06
N GLU A 37 -5.97 -4.92 0.26
CA GLU A 37 -6.92 -5.58 1.16
C GLU A 37 -8.36 -5.16 0.87
N SER A 38 -9.29 -5.97 1.29
CA SER A 38 -10.73 -5.72 1.13
C SER A 38 -11.21 -4.67 2.12
N LEU A 39 -12.00 -3.73 1.61
CA LEU A 39 -12.85 -2.89 2.44
C LEU A 39 -14.05 -3.72 2.92
N ASP A 40 -14.78 -3.25 3.92
CA ASP A 40 -15.85 -4.01 4.56
C ASP A 40 -16.85 -4.61 3.55
N THR A 41 -17.10 -5.90 3.70
CA THR A 41 -17.97 -6.65 2.80
C THR A 41 -19.43 -6.49 3.21
N SER A 42 -20.15 -5.57 2.59
CA SER A 42 -21.61 -5.67 2.55
C SER A 42 -22.00 -6.58 1.38
N VAL A 43 -23.09 -7.36 1.56
CA VAL A 43 -23.60 -8.27 0.51
C VAL A 43 -24.07 -7.51 -0.75
N GLU A 44 -24.26 -6.20 -0.63
CA GLU A 44 -24.65 -5.31 -1.72
C GLU A 44 -23.48 -4.82 -2.56
N ARG A 45 -22.25 -4.96 -2.06
CA ARG A 45 -21.01 -4.67 -2.78
C ARG A 45 -20.18 -5.94 -2.86
N ILE A 46 -19.93 -6.45 -4.05
CA ILE A 46 -18.97 -7.55 -4.31
C ILE A 46 -17.54 -7.01 -4.10
N THR A 47 -17.20 -6.60 -2.89
CA THR A 47 -15.94 -5.93 -2.56
C THR A 47 -14.96 -6.80 -1.77
N GLY A 48 -15.35 -8.01 -1.41
CA GLY A 48 -14.50 -8.95 -0.63
C GLY A 48 -13.23 -9.40 -1.36
N SER A 49 -13.14 -9.20 -2.68
CA SER A 49 -11.97 -9.55 -3.49
C SER A 49 -10.79 -8.59 -3.35
N GLY A 50 -10.96 -7.42 -2.73
CA GLY A 50 -9.96 -6.36 -2.74
C GLY A 50 -9.83 -5.70 -4.12
N HIS A 51 -8.67 -5.07 -4.37
CA HIS A 51 -8.34 -4.44 -5.65
C HIS A 51 -6.89 -4.78 -6.02
N THR A 52 -6.54 -4.71 -7.31
CA THR A 52 -5.16 -4.93 -7.76
C THR A 52 -4.74 -3.88 -8.78
N ALA A 53 -3.45 -3.57 -8.77
CA ALA A 53 -2.80 -2.61 -9.65
C ALA A 53 -1.38 -3.10 -9.98
N VAL A 54 -0.64 -2.36 -10.79
CA VAL A 54 0.74 -2.68 -11.14
C VAL A 54 1.65 -1.56 -10.63
N TYR A 55 2.65 -1.94 -9.86
CA TYR A 55 3.73 -1.08 -9.40
C TYR A 55 4.92 -1.13 -10.36
N PHE A 56 5.56 0.01 -10.58
CA PHE A 56 6.81 0.14 -11.32
C PHE A 56 7.78 1.01 -10.52
N SER A 57 9.03 0.58 -10.40
CA SER A 57 10.04 1.41 -9.73
C SER A 57 10.70 2.42 -10.68
N ARG A 58 10.68 2.18 -12.00
CA ARG A 58 11.38 2.98 -13.01
C ARG A 58 10.47 3.55 -14.11
N ILE A 59 9.18 3.28 -14.06
CA ILE A 59 8.19 3.93 -14.91
C ILE A 59 7.44 4.95 -14.09
N CYS A 60 7.34 6.17 -14.62
CA CYS A 60 6.71 7.32 -14.00
C CYS A 60 5.68 7.94 -14.95
N PRO A 61 4.68 8.67 -14.42
CA PRO A 61 3.70 9.35 -15.25
C PRO A 61 4.31 10.53 -16.05
N ASP A 62 3.98 10.60 -17.35
CA ASP A 62 4.05 11.81 -18.17
C ASP A 62 2.63 12.39 -18.29
N GLY A 63 2.00 12.67 -17.13
CA GLY A 63 0.57 12.85 -17.00
C GLY A 63 -0.15 11.55 -16.63
N PRO A 64 -1.45 11.60 -16.29
CA PRO A 64 -2.18 10.47 -15.68
C PRO A 64 -2.42 9.30 -16.64
N VAL A 65 -2.26 9.48 -17.92
CA VAL A 65 -2.57 8.48 -18.99
C VAL A 65 -1.41 8.24 -19.94
N LYS A 66 -0.19 8.63 -19.55
CA LYS A 66 0.99 8.49 -20.37
C LYS A 66 2.21 8.12 -19.54
N LEU A 67 3.05 7.27 -20.08
CA LEU A 67 4.19 6.67 -19.40
C LEU A 67 5.52 7.23 -19.91
N ARG A 68 6.50 7.38 -19.01
CA ARG A 68 7.92 7.64 -19.32
C ARG A 68 8.82 6.91 -18.34
N LEU A 69 10.10 6.84 -18.63
CA LEU A 69 11.08 6.46 -17.61
C LEU A 69 11.14 7.53 -16.50
N CYS A 70 11.35 7.08 -15.26
CA CYS A 70 11.53 7.98 -14.14
C CYS A 70 12.81 8.79 -14.27
N GLY A 71 12.75 10.06 -13.88
CA GLY A 71 13.91 10.91 -13.69
C GLY A 71 14.67 10.60 -12.40
N PRO A 72 15.83 11.24 -12.20
CA PRO A 72 16.59 11.09 -10.95
C PRO A 72 15.76 11.48 -9.71
N GLY A 73 15.72 10.60 -8.70
CA GLY A 73 15.03 10.85 -7.44
C GLY A 73 13.53 10.53 -7.43
N GLU A 74 12.93 10.18 -8.58
CA GLU A 74 11.55 9.70 -8.62
C GLU A 74 11.45 8.24 -8.14
N GLN A 75 10.44 7.94 -7.33
CA GLN A 75 10.29 6.64 -6.66
C GLN A 75 9.40 5.64 -7.40
N GLY A 76 9.10 5.91 -8.68
CA GLY A 76 8.23 5.05 -9.45
C GLY A 76 6.75 5.40 -9.31
N SER A 77 5.89 4.47 -9.71
CA SER A 77 4.46 4.74 -9.86
C SER A 77 3.60 3.49 -9.72
N VAL A 78 2.30 3.69 -9.62
CA VAL A 78 1.31 2.63 -9.68
C VAL A 78 0.32 2.91 -10.80
N MET A 79 0.11 1.92 -11.66
CA MET A 79 -0.87 1.95 -12.75
C MET A 79 -2.05 1.05 -12.40
N SER A 80 -3.26 1.57 -12.51
CA SER A 80 -4.47 0.83 -12.19
C SER A 80 -5.52 0.99 -13.27
N ASN A 81 -6.27 -0.08 -13.49
CA ASN A 81 -7.52 -0.02 -14.22
C ASN A 81 -8.56 0.67 -13.34
N TYR A 82 -9.27 1.57 -13.93
CA TYR A 82 -10.22 2.42 -13.26
C TYR A 82 -11.63 1.82 -13.30
N ILE A 83 -12.30 1.75 -12.14
CA ILE A 83 -13.64 1.21 -12.05
C ILE A 83 -14.65 2.35 -11.93
N SER A 84 -15.52 2.49 -12.91
CA SER A 84 -16.85 3.04 -12.73
C SER A 84 -17.85 2.09 -13.39
N LEU A 85 -18.75 1.58 -12.60
CA LEU A 85 -19.94 0.91 -13.08
C LEU A 85 -20.91 2.01 -13.47
N ASP A 86 -21.23 2.18 -14.75
CA ASP A 86 -22.24 3.11 -15.29
C ASP A 86 -21.79 4.54 -15.63
N GLU A 87 -20.51 4.89 -15.66
CA GLU A 87 -20.05 6.20 -16.12
C GLU A 87 -19.18 6.11 -17.38
N ASP A 88 -19.33 7.06 -18.30
CA ASP A 88 -18.42 7.26 -19.42
C ASP A 88 -17.03 7.66 -18.88
N GLN A 89 -16.13 6.69 -18.80
CA GLN A 89 -14.77 6.91 -18.39
C GLN A 89 -13.95 7.48 -19.54
N PRO A 90 -13.18 8.56 -19.32
CA PRO A 90 -12.34 9.10 -20.37
C PRO A 90 -11.20 8.16 -20.74
N PHE A 91 -10.85 7.18 -19.86
CA PHE A 91 -9.77 6.21 -20.10
C PHE A 91 -9.92 4.95 -19.28
N GLU A 92 -9.35 3.84 -19.77
CA GLU A 92 -9.38 2.52 -19.13
C GLU A 92 -8.48 2.45 -17.91
N TRP A 93 -7.30 3.07 -17.96
CA TRP A 93 -6.30 3.04 -16.89
C TRP A 93 -5.70 4.43 -16.68
N ASN A 94 -5.18 4.63 -15.48
CA ASN A 94 -4.32 5.76 -15.20
C ASN A 94 -3.10 5.33 -14.37
N ILE A 95 -2.12 6.23 -14.29
CA ILE A 95 -0.90 6.04 -13.54
C ILE A 95 -0.68 7.22 -12.59
N ALA A 96 -0.30 6.94 -11.34
CA ALA A 96 0.01 7.94 -10.33
C ALA A 96 1.40 7.68 -9.74
N PRO A 97 2.15 8.72 -9.32
CA PRO A 97 3.37 8.54 -8.53
C PRO A 97 3.10 7.66 -7.31
N LEU A 98 4.09 6.84 -6.90
CA LEU A 98 3.93 5.91 -5.79
C LEU A 98 3.42 6.60 -4.51
N ASP A 99 4.00 7.74 -4.12
CA ASP A 99 3.59 8.45 -2.90
C ASP A 99 2.16 9.00 -2.99
N VAL A 100 1.74 9.43 -4.17
CA VAL A 100 0.35 9.83 -4.42
C VAL A 100 -0.59 8.64 -4.30
N TYR A 101 -0.22 7.49 -4.87
CA TYR A 101 -1.00 6.26 -4.72
C TYR A 101 -1.11 5.85 -3.25
N VAL A 102 0.01 5.83 -2.52
CA VAL A 102 0.05 5.37 -1.13
C VAL A 102 -0.61 6.37 -0.18
N TYR A 103 -0.21 7.64 -0.24
CA TYR A 103 -0.55 8.66 0.77
C TYR A 103 -1.40 9.81 0.25
N GLY A 104 -1.61 9.92 -1.07
CA GLY A 104 -2.34 11.03 -1.69
C GLY A 104 -1.55 12.34 -1.79
N VAL A 105 -0.25 12.31 -1.55
CA VAL A 105 0.66 13.46 -1.57
C VAL A 105 1.92 13.13 -2.36
N GLU A 106 2.57 14.12 -2.97
CA GLU A 106 3.80 13.91 -3.74
C GLU A 106 5.05 13.83 -2.85
N ASP A 107 5.05 14.51 -1.72
CA ASP A 107 6.14 14.49 -0.76
C ASP A 107 5.76 13.60 0.43
N PRO A 108 6.43 12.46 0.64
CA PRO A 108 6.13 11.54 1.73
C PRO A 108 6.30 12.15 3.13
N ARG A 109 7.03 13.27 3.24
CA ARG A 109 7.12 14.03 4.50
C ARG A 109 5.80 14.69 4.88
N ASN A 110 4.94 14.93 3.90
CA ASN A 110 3.60 15.50 4.08
C ASN A 110 2.50 14.43 4.13
N ARG A 111 2.89 13.14 4.25
CA ARG A 111 1.91 12.05 4.33
C ARG A 111 0.96 12.26 5.50
N PRO A 112 -0.33 11.94 5.32
CA PRO A 112 -1.27 11.94 6.43
C PRO A 112 -0.83 10.93 7.50
N ILE A 113 -1.00 11.28 8.76
CA ILE A 113 -0.81 10.37 9.90
C ILE A 113 -2.14 9.84 10.42
N PHE A 114 -3.24 10.35 9.89
CA PHE A 114 -4.60 10.00 10.24
C PHE A 114 -5.45 9.81 8.99
N GLY A 115 -6.26 8.75 8.94
CA GLY A 115 -7.14 8.41 7.83
C GLY A 115 -8.62 8.60 8.17
N SER A 116 -9.35 9.30 7.29
CA SER A 116 -10.82 9.38 7.35
C SER A 116 -11.38 9.56 5.94
N PRO A 117 -12.69 9.28 5.72
CA PRO A 117 -13.34 9.53 4.44
C PRO A 117 -13.21 10.98 3.98
N LYS A 118 -13.21 11.92 4.91
CA LYS A 118 -13.07 13.35 4.61
C LYS A 118 -11.66 13.70 4.13
N ILE A 119 -10.62 13.19 4.80
CA ILE A 119 -9.22 13.35 4.37
C ILE A 119 -9.07 12.72 2.99
N LYS A 120 -9.59 11.52 2.80
CA LYS A 120 -9.59 10.85 1.50
C LYS A 120 -10.23 11.72 0.41
N SER A 121 -11.40 12.28 0.66
CA SER A 121 -12.09 13.18 -0.28
C SER A 121 -11.27 14.43 -0.62
N VAL A 122 -10.59 15.03 0.36
CA VAL A 122 -9.69 16.18 0.12
C VAL A 122 -8.50 15.80 -0.76
N LEU A 123 -7.87 14.64 -0.50
CA LEU A 123 -6.76 14.15 -1.31
C LEU A 123 -7.18 13.86 -2.74
N GLU A 124 -8.33 13.21 -2.93
CA GLU A 124 -8.91 12.91 -4.25
C GLU A 124 -9.26 14.19 -5.02
N LYS A 125 -9.89 15.15 -4.36
CA LYS A 125 -10.22 16.44 -4.95
C LYS A 125 -8.96 17.14 -5.45
N ARG A 126 -7.92 17.21 -4.62
CA ARG A 126 -6.63 17.81 -4.96
C ARG A 126 -5.98 17.10 -6.15
N TYR A 127 -6.00 15.77 -6.18
CA TYR A 127 -5.48 14.99 -7.30
C TYR A 127 -6.23 15.31 -8.60
N ARG A 128 -7.56 15.34 -8.57
CA ARG A 128 -8.39 15.68 -9.72
C ARG A 128 -8.05 17.09 -10.26
N GLU A 129 -8.02 18.06 -9.39
CA GLU A 129 -7.71 19.45 -9.75
C GLU A 129 -6.31 19.58 -10.37
N LYS A 130 -5.32 18.89 -9.81
CA LYS A 130 -3.94 19.01 -10.25
C LYS A 130 -3.63 18.20 -11.52
N TYR A 131 -4.09 16.97 -11.61
CA TYR A 131 -3.65 16.03 -12.63
C TYR A 131 -4.68 15.76 -13.72
N LEU A 132 -5.96 15.90 -13.44
CA LEU A 132 -7.02 15.48 -14.34
C LEU A 132 -7.72 16.64 -15.04
N SER A 133 -7.60 17.86 -14.57
CA SER A 133 -8.28 19.03 -15.14
C SER A 133 -7.97 19.25 -16.62
N ALA A 134 -6.76 18.91 -17.06
CA ALA A 134 -6.34 19.04 -18.48
C ALA A 134 -6.89 17.90 -19.39
N TYR A 135 -7.34 16.80 -18.81
CA TYR A 135 -7.76 15.59 -19.55
C TYR A 135 -9.27 15.42 -19.58
N CYS A 136 -9.99 16.18 -18.80
CA CYS A 136 -11.42 16.11 -18.71
C CYS A 136 -12.06 17.22 -19.53
N ALA A 137 -12.79 16.87 -20.58
CA ALA A 137 -13.55 17.81 -21.39
C ALA A 137 -14.78 18.32 -20.62
N GLY A 138 -14.57 19.22 -19.64
CA GLY A 138 -15.64 19.95 -18.97
C GLY A 138 -15.79 19.65 -17.45
N PRO A 139 -16.69 20.40 -16.76
CA PRO A 139 -16.83 20.38 -15.30
C PRO A 139 -17.12 19.03 -14.64
N PRO A 140 -17.79 18.03 -15.27
CA PRO A 140 -18.13 16.79 -14.57
C PRO A 140 -16.91 15.97 -14.12
N CYS A 141 -15.82 15.98 -14.86
CA CYS A 141 -14.66 15.11 -14.55
C CYS A 141 -13.81 15.64 -13.41
N ALA A 142 -13.61 16.97 -13.31
CA ALA A 142 -12.85 17.56 -12.21
C ALA A 142 -13.67 17.71 -10.92
N THR A 143 -14.99 17.75 -11.02
CA THR A 143 -15.90 18.06 -9.89
C THR A 143 -16.87 16.93 -9.55
N SER A 144 -16.90 15.84 -10.34
CA SER A 144 -17.79 14.72 -10.07
C SER A 144 -17.37 13.99 -8.80
N ASP A 145 -18.19 14.06 -7.76
CA ASP A 145 -18.08 13.22 -6.56
C ASP A 145 -18.33 11.74 -6.86
N LYS A 146 -18.77 11.43 -8.07
CA LYS A 146 -19.12 10.09 -8.52
C LYS A 146 -17.96 9.32 -9.10
N ALA A 147 -16.93 10.00 -9.64
CA ALA A 147 -15.75 9.32 -10.18
C ALA A 147 -14.99 8.63 -9.02
N GLU A 148 -14.95 7.30 -9.04
CA GLU A 148 -14.36 6.50 -7.96
C GLU A 148 -12.81 6.47 -8.03
N TRP A 149 -12.16 7.62 -7.97
CA TRP A 149 -10.69 7.75 -7.86
C TRP A 149 -10.11 7.18 -6.57
N LYS A 150 -10.97 6.59 -5.75
CA LYS A 150 -10.65 5.97 -4.46
C LYS A 150 -9.49 4.99 -4.54
N GLU A 151 -9.36 4.30 -5.67
CA GLU A 151 -8.35 3.27 -5.84
C GLU A 151 -6.97 3.81 -6.26
N MET A 152 -6.87 5.09 -6.68
CA MET A 152 -5.64 5.66 -7.23
C MET A 152 -4.94 6.66 -6.32
N VAL A 153 -5.59 7.14 -5.28
CA VAL A 153 -5.07 8.24 -4.46
C VAL A 153 -5.18 7.88 -2.99
N GLY A 154 -4.06 7.84 -2.27
CA GLY A 154 -4.07 7.61 -0.84
C GLY A 154 -4.68 6.27 -0.44
N ALA A 155 -4.24 5.17 -1.05
CA ALA A 155 -4.75 3.83 -0.75
C ALA A 155 -4.63 3.47 0.74
N SER A 156 -3.52 3.85 1.39
CA SER A 156 -3.27 3.59 2.81
C SER A 156 -4.25 4.31 3.75
N VAL A 157 -4.94 5.35 3.29
CA VAL A 157 -5.99 6.01 4.10
C VAL A 157 -7.14 5.06 4.41
N MET A 158 -7.47 4.18 3.45
CA MET A 158 -8.64 3.31 3.53
C MET A 158 -8.29 1.85 3.83
N ARG A 159 -7.11 1.36 3.42
CA ARG A 159 -6.76 -0.06 3.50
C ARG A 159 -5.25 -0.30 3.53
N SER A 160 -4.85 -1.47 4.03
CA SER A 160 -3.50 -2.00 3.83
C SER A 160 -3.38 -2.66 2.46
N PHE A 161 -2.15 -2.80 1.96
CA PHE A 161 -1.88 -3.51 0.73
C PHE A 161 -0.45 -4.06 0.66
N TYR A 162 -0.28 -5.07 -0.16
CA TYR A 162 1.00 -5.72 -0.44
C TYR A 162 1.42 -5.41 -1.88
N ILE A 163 2.73 -5.35 -2.12
CA ILE A 163 3.30 -5.31 -3.47
C ILE A 163 4.27 -6.48 -3.61
N PHE A 164 3.95 -7.40 -4.51
CA PHE A 164 4.77 -8.55 -4.87
C PHE A 164 5.67 -8.14 -6.04
N VAL A 165 6.98 -8.06 -5.82
CA VAL A 165 7.91 -7.35 -6.71
C VAL A 165 8.94 -8.32 -7.28
N VAL A 166 9.28 -8.15 -8.56
CA VAL A 166 10.39 -8.80 -9.24
C VAL A 166 11.18 -7.76 -10.05
N GLU A 167 12.44 -8.06 -10.31
CA GLU A 167 13.33 -7.19 -11.08
C GLU A 167 12.97 -7.18 -12.58
N THR A 168 13.21 -6.02 -13.22
CA THR A 168 13.06 -5.81 -14.66
C THR A 168 14.34 -5.28 -15.28
N THR A 169 14.43 -5.40 -16.60
CA THR A 169 15.45 -4.76 -17.41
C THR A 169 14.94 -3.44 -17.99
N GLU A 170 15.85 -2.53 -18.32
CA GLU A 170 15.49 -1.26 -18.96
C GLU A 170 14.72 -1.48 -20.27
N GLN A 171 15.09 -2.49 -21.05
CA GLN A 171 14.41 -2.80 -22.30
C GLN A 171 12.97 -3.22 -22.10
N GLN A 172 12.68 -4.02 -21.07
CA GLN A 172 11.32 -4.42 -20.72
C GLN A 172 10.47 -3.19 -20.36
N ASP A 173 11.03 -2.26 -19.59
CA ASP A 173 10.32 -1.02 -19.21
C ASP A 173 10.06 -0.14 -20.43
N LEU A 174 11.05 0.02 -21.33
CA LEU A 174 10.90 0.77 -22.57
C LEU A 174 9.85 0.15 -23.50
N ASP A 175 9.84 -1.17 -23.64
CA ASP A 175 8.88 -1.90 -24.47
C ASP A 175 7.45 -1.73 -23.93
N LEU A 176 7.26 -1.76 -22.61
CA LEU A 176 5.96 -1.49 -22.00
C LEU A 176 5.51 -0.05 -22.24
N ILE A 177 6.40 0.92 -22.00
CA ILE A 177 6.11 2.35 -22.25
C ILE A 177 5.68 2.56 -23.70
N ALA A 178 6.45 2.03 -24.65
CA ALA A 178 6.13 2.15 -26.08
C ALA A 178 4.76 1.52 -26.39
N LYS A 179 4.50 0.33 -25.89
CA LYS A 179 3.24 -0.38 -26.09
C LYS A 179 2.04 0.41 -25.56
N PHE A 180 2.09 0.83 -24.29
CA PHE A 180 0.94 1.49 -23.64
C PHE A 180 0.72 2.91 -24.16
N ASN A 181 1.78 3.65 -24.54
CA ASN A 181 1.64 4.97 -25.15
C ASN A 181 1.10 4.93 -26.58
N ALA A 182 1.25 3.80 -27.29
CA ALA A 182 0.74 3.62 -28.64
C ALA A 182 -0.70 3.08 -28.69
N MET A 183 -1.17 2.43 -27.62
CA MET A 183 -2.52 1.84 -27.56
C MET A 183 -3.57 2.90 -27.21
N PRO A 184 -4.79 2.80 -27.77
CA PRO A 184 -5.92 3.57 -27.26
C PRO A 184 -6.17 3.21 -25.79
N ASN A 185 -6.20 4.22 -24.93
CA ASN A 185 -6.54 4.05 -23.53
C ASN A 185 -8.06 4.19 -23.34
N GLN A 186 -8.80 3.29 -23.98
CA GLN A 186 -10.27 3.29 -23.95
C GLN A 186 -10.74 1.84 -23.87
N ASN A 187 -11.51 1.52 -22.86
CA ASN A 187 -12.14 0.21 -22.72
C ASN A 187 -13.33 0.30 -21.77
N HIS A 188 -14.20 -0.70 -21.81
CA HIS A 188 -15.32 -0.80 -20.89
C HIS A 188 -15.00 -1.79 -19.78
N PHE A 189 -15.18 -1.35 -18.54
CA PHE A 189 -15.05 -2.23 -17.38
C PHE A 189 -16.14 -3.31 -17.40
N ASN A 190 -15.73 -4.54 -17.11
CA ASN A 190 -16.65 -5.66 -16.92
C ASN A 190 -16.12 -6.52 -15.75
N GLY A 191 -16.89 -6.64 -14.68
CA GLY A 191 -16.49 -7.32 -13.45
C GLY A 191 -16.08 -8.79 -13.64
N PHE A 192 -16.51 -9.45 -14.73
CA PHE A 192 -16.21 -10.86 -15.00
C PHE A 192 -15.04 -11.08 -15.96
N THR A 193 -14.87 -10.21 -16.95
CA THR A 193 -13.95 -10.47 -18.05
C THR A 193 -12.92 -9.34 -18.30
N ARG A 194 -13.12 -8.17 -17.70
CA ARG A 194 -12.29 -6.97 -17.86
C ARG A 194 -12.26 -6.13 -16.61
N ASN A 195 -11.89 -6.76 -15.51
CA ASN A 195 -11.75 -6.08 -14.22
C ASN A 195 -10.28 -5.68 -13.95
N CYS A 196 -10.01 -5.09 -12.78
CA CYS A 196 -8.68 -4.69 -12.38
C CYS A 196 -7.66 -5.84 -12.38
N ALA A 197 -8.10 -7.06 -12.08
CA ALA A 197 -7.23 -8.23 -12.07
C ALA A 197 -6.91 -8.72 -13.49
N ASP A 198 -7.86 -8.62 -14.44
CA ASP A 198 -7.58 -8.90 -15.85
C ASP A 198 -6.59 -7.90 -16.44
N PHE A 199 -6.76 -6.61 -16.13
CA PHE A 199 -5.83 -5.57 -16.54
C PHE A 199 -4.42 -5.83 -15.97
N THR A 200 -4.30 -6.05 -14.65
CA THR A 200 -3.03 -6.36 -14.00
C THR A 200 -2.37 -7.58 -14.62
N LYS A 201 -3.15 -8.65 -14.89
CA LYS A 201 -2.68 -9.85 -15.59
C LYS A 201 -2.05 -9.51 -16.95
N ASP A 202 -2.71 -8.67 -17.74
CA ASP A 202 -2.27 -8.35 -19.09
C ASP A 202 -1.00 -7.48 -19.09
N VAL A 203 -0.88 -6.57 -18.12
CA VAL A 203 0.35 -5.78 -17.92
C VAL A 203 1.51 -6.66 -17.47
N VAL A 204 1.31 -7.50 -16.46
CA VAL A 204 2.37 -8.38 -15.93
C VAL A 204 2.81 -9.41 -16.99
N ASN A 205 1.87 -9.96 -17.75
CA ASN A 205 2.19 -10.91 -18.82
C ASN A 205 2.88 -10.24 -20.03
N ALA A 206 2.86 -8.90 -20.14
CA ALA A 206 3.69 -8.20 -21.12
C ALA A 206 5.18 -8.22 -20.73
N TYR A 207 5.50 -8.24 -19.44
CA TYR A 207 6.87 -8.45 -18.95
C TYR A 207 7.27 -9.92 -18.96
N PHE A 208 6.42 -10.76 -18.42
CA PHE A 208 6.68 -12.18 -18.16
C PHE A 208 5.54 -13.02 -18.72
N PRO A 209 5.66 -13.49 -19.96
CA PRO A 209 4.60 -14.27 -20.61
C PRO A 209 4.13 -15.43 -19.74
N HIS A 210 2.83 -15.52 -19.51
CA HIS A 210 2.17 -16.57 -18.70
C HIS A 210 2.50 -16.54 -17.19
N ALA A 211 3.10 -15.47 -16.65
CA ALA A 211 3.36 -15.35 -15.23
C ALA A 211 2.08 -15.32 -14.39
N THR A 212 1.01 -14.75 -14.94
CA THR A 212 -0.28 -14.65 -14.28
C THR A 212 -1.40 -15.24 -15.14
N HIS A 213 -2.38 -15.88 -14.48
CA HIS A 213 -3.50 -16.53 -15.14
C HIS A 213 -4.76 -16.51 -14.28
N ARG A 214 -5.92 -16.71 -14.92
CA ARG A 214 -7.20 -16.90 -14.23
C ARG A 214 -7.22 -18.19 -13.45
N ASP A 215 -7.88 -18.17 -12.30
CA ASP A 215 -8.20 -19.39 -11.57
C ASP A 215 -9.67 -19.79 -11.80
N TYR A 216 -9.89 -20.65 -12.76
CA TYR A 216 -11.24 -21.02 -13.18
C TYR A 216 -12.04 -21.74 -12.09
N VAL A 217 -11.38 -22.45 -11.20
CA VAL A 217 -12.04 -23.23 -10.16
C VAL A 217 -12.26 -22.40 -8.90
N ASN A 218 -11.21 -21.77 -8.37
CA ASN A 218 -11.31 -21.06 -7.10
C ASN A 218 -12.02 -19.70 -7.22
N ASP A 219 -12.08 -19.11 -8.43
CA ASP A 219 -12.72 -17.83 -8.70
C ASP A 219 -13.92 -17.95 -9.65
N PHE A 220 -14.43 -19.15 -9.87
CA PHE A 220 -15.63 -19.41 -10.70
C PHE A 220 -15.54 -18.79 -12.11
N GLY A 221 -14.36 -18.83 -12.72
CA GLY A 221 -14.11 -18.27 -14.05
C GLY A 221 -13.85 -16.76 -14.09
N MET A 222 -13.98 -16.06 -12.97
CA MET A 222 -13.54 -14.66 -12.83
C MET A 222 -12.03 -14.58 -12.62
N THR A 223 -11.45 -13.40 -12.77
CA THR A 223 -10.09 -13.12 -12.33
C THR A 223 -10.15 -12.33 -11.04
N SER A 224 -9.60 -12.87 -9.94
CA SER A 224 -9.56 -12.14 -8.68
C SER A 224 -8.17 -11.53 -8.42
N PRO A 225 -8.08 -10.40 -7.69
CA PRO A 225 -6.82 -9.82 -7.23
C PRO A 225 -5.90 -10.84 -6.55
N LYS A 226 -6.46 -11.67 -5.65
CA LYS A 226 -5.72 -12.69 -4.91
C LYS A 226 -5.15 -13.77 -5.82
N ALA A 227 -5.90 -14.19 -6.87
CA ALA A 227 -5.41 -15.17 -7.84
C ALA A 227 -4.22 -14.64 -8.66
N ILE A 228 -4.26 -13.36 -9.02
CA ILE A 228 -3.14 -12.73 -9.74
C ILE A 228 -1.90 -12.65 -8.86
N ALA A 229 -2.01 -12.14 -7.64
CA ALA A 229 -0.90 -12.11 -6.69
C ALA A 229 -0.32 -13.51 -6.45
N ARG A 230 -1.17 -14.51 -6.22
CA ARG A 230 -0.77 -15.91 -6.03
C ARG A 230 -0.05 -16.49 -7.24
N SER A 231 -0.59 -16.32 -8.45
CA SER A 231 0.04 -16.87 -9.66
C SER A 231 1.37 -16.18 -9.95
N PHE A 232 1.45 -14.86 -9.75
CA PHE A 232 2.68 -14.10 -9.90
C PHE A 232 3.76 -14.53 -8.89
N THR A 233 3.41 -14.66 -7.61
CA THR A 233 4.31 -15.18 -6.57
C THR A 233 4.84 -16.57 -6.94
N ARG A 234 3.96 -17.47 -7.39
CA ARG A 234 4.38 -18.82 -7.82
C ARG A 234 5.31 -18.80 -9.03
N TYR A 235 5.08 -17.90 -9.97
CA TYR A 235 5.99 -17.68 -11.09
C TYR A 235 7.35 -17.21 -10.58
N ALA A 236 7.37 -16.14 -9.79
CA ALA A 236 8.59 -15.57 -9.24
C ALA A 236 9.42 -16.58 -8.41
N LEU A 237 8.76 -17.39 -7.59
CA LEU A 237 9.42 -18.45 -6.81
C LEU A 237 10.04 -19.57 -7.67
N LYS A 238 9.57 -19.77 -8.91
CA LYS A 238 10.17 -20.70 -9.87
C LYS A 238 11.32 -20.06 -10.66
N HIS A 239 11.42 -18.74 -10.62
CA HIS A 239 12.41 -17.92 -11.29
C HIS A 239 13.24 -17.15 -10.27
N PRO A 240 14.15 -17.81 -9.53
CA PRO A 240 14.91 -17.22 -8.44
C PRO A 240 15.77 -16.04 -8.91
N GLU A 241 16.14 -16.00 -10.18
CA GLU A 241 16.86 -14.88 -10.82
C GLU A 241 16.04 -13.57 -10.81
N SER A 242 14.73 -13.64 -10.58
CA SER A 242 13.83 -12.48 -10.56
C SER A 242 13.88 -11.66 -9.26
N GLN A 243 14.68 -12.08 -8.28
CA GLN A 243 14.86 -11.38 -6.99
C GLN A 243 13.53 -11.00 -6.33
N PHE A 244 12.66 -11.99 -6.17
CA PHE A 244 11.31 -11.79 -5.62
C PHE A 244 11.34 -11.25 -4.19
N ARG A 245 10.55 -10.20 -3.95
CA ARG A 245 10.35 -9.62 -2.62
C ARG A 245 8.94 -9.07 -2.45
N VAL A 246 8.53 -8.86 -1.22
CA VAL A 246 7.21 -8.32 -0.89
C VAL A 246 7.36 -7.06 -0.05
N LEU A 247 6.67 -6.01 -0.47
CA LEU A 247 6.50 -4.78 0.28
C LEU A 247 5.10 -4.75 0.88
N HIS A 248 4.93 -4.07 1.98
CA HIS A 248 3.61 -3.88 2.60
C HIS A 248 3.46 -2.43 3.06
N TYR A 249 2.29 -1.90 2.88
CA TYR A 249 1.87 -0.58 3.34
C TYR A 249 0.66 -0.73 4.24
N SER A 250 0.81 -0.36 5.52
CA SER A 250 -0.28 -0.47 6.49
C SER A 250 -1.30 0.64 6.28
N GLN A 251 -2.57 0.31 6.52
CA GLN A 251 -3.63 1.30 6.61
C GLN A 251 -3.33 2.31 7.71
N LEU A 252 -3.47 3.59 7.39
CA LEU A 252 -3.32 4.66 8.38
C LEU A 252 -4.34 4.48 9.51
N PRO A 253 -3.96 4.80 10.75
CA PRO A 253 -4.93 4.89 11.84
C PRO A 253 -5.95 5.99 11.53
N GLY A 254 -7.18 5.78 11.93
CA GLY A 254 -8.23 6.75 11.62
C GLY A 254 -9.62 6.25 12.01
N THR A 255 -10.64 6.86 11.43
CA THR A 255 -12.04 6.50 11.70
C THR A 255 -12.50 5.28 10.90
N GLU A 256 -11.81 4.97 9.81
CA GLU A 256 -12.16 3.81 9.00
C GLU A 256 -11.86 2.49 9.71
N LYS A 257 -12.77 1.52 9.51
CA LYS A 257 -12.55 0.16 9.96
C LYS A 257 -11.31 -0.42 9.29
N ARG A 258 -10.56 -1.23 10.01
CA ARG A 258 -9.41 -1.94 9.45
C ARG A 258 -9.84 -2.83 8.29
N SER A 259 -9.10 -2.72 7.20
CA SER A 259 -9.26 -3.60 6.05
C SER A 259 -8.95 -5.06 6.43
N THR A 260 -9.47 -5.96 5.63
CA THR A 260 -9.28 -7.41 5.80
C THR A 260 -8.57 -7.98 4.58
N GLU A 261 -7.97 -9.16 4.72
CA GLU A 261 -7.33 -9.82 3.59
C GLU A 261 -8.25 -9.93 2.38
N ALA A 262 -7.69 -9.70 1.19
CA ALA A 262 -8.39 -9.95 -0.06
C ALA A 262 -8.77 -11.44 -0.16
N MET A 263 -9.99 -11.72 -0.59
CA MET A 263 -10.54 -13.07 -0.68
C MET A 263 -10.66 -13.52 -2.13
N SER A 264 -10.35 -14.80 -2.39
CA SER A 264 -10.74 -15.46 -3.63
C SER A 264 -12.25 -15.67 -3.68
N GLY A 265 -12.80 -16.03 -4.85
CA GLY A 265 -14.23 -16.34 -4.98
C GLY A 265 -14.68 -17.45 -4.04
N THR A 266 -13.90 -18.50 -3.89
CA THR A 266 -14.17 -19.62 -2.96
C THR A 266 -14.18 -19.15 -1.50
N GLU A 267 -13.22 -18.31 -1.08
CA GLU A 267 -13.17 -17.77 0.28
C GLU A 267 -14.40 -16.91 0.57
N GLN A 268 -14.78 -16.04 -0.37
CA GLN A 268 -15.99 -15.22 -0.23
C GLN A 268 -17.24 -16.08 -0.08
N LEU A 269 -17.32 -17.17 -0.84
CA LEU A 269 -18.42 -18.12 -0.72
C LEU A 269 -18.51 -18.73 0.69
N TYR A 270 -17.39 -19.23 1.22
CA TYR A 270 -17.36 -19.84 2.55
C TYR A 270 -17.64 -18.85 3.68
N HIS A 271 -17.24 -17.60 3.52
CA HIS A 271 -17.51 -16.55 4.51
C HIS A 271 -18.92 -15.97 4.43
N SER A 272 -19.62 -16.15 3.31
CA SER A 272 -20.98 -15.64 3.10
C SER A 272 -22.02 -16.71 3.35
N LYS A 273 -22.70 -16.69 4.52
CA LYS A 273 -23.83 -17.58 4.83
C LYS A 273 -24.96 -17.48 3.78
N LYS A 274 -25.13 -16.31 3.18
CA LYS A 274 -26.19 -16.06 2.17
C LYS A 274 -25.86 -16.72 0.83
N LEU A 275 -24.60 -16.88 0.48
CA LEU A 275 -24.17 -17.56 -0.74
C LEU A 275 -23.97 -19.06 -0.51
N LEU A 276 -23.47 -19.44 0.67
CA LEU A 276 -23.17 -20.83 1.00
C LEU A 276 -24.44 -21.70 1.06
N ILE A 277 -25.53 -21.20 1.68
CA ILE A 277 -26.78 -21.93 1.84
C ILE A 277 -27.40 -22.29 0.49
N PRO A 278 -27.62 -21.38 -0.47
CA PRO A 278 -28.10 -21.71 -1.80
C PRO A 278 -27.18 -22.71 -2.53
N MET A 279 -25.85 -22.52 -2.42
CA MET A 279 -24.92 -23.44 -3.07
C MET A 279 -24.96 -24.87 -2.51
N ILE A 280 -25.10 -25.02 -1.19
CA ILE A 280 -25.30 -26.36 -0.60
C ILE A 280 -26.56 -27.02 -1.15
N ILE A 281 -27.61 -26.26 -1.43
CA ILE A 281 -28.88 -26.79 -1.92
C ILE A 281 -28.81 -27.14 -3.42
N PHE A 282 -28.11 -26.33 -4.23
CA PHE A 282 -28.14 -26.41 -5.69
C PHE A 282 -26.89 -27.03 -6.33
N ALA A 283 -25.77 -27.10 -5.61
CA ALA A 283 -24.45 -27.52 -6.12
C ALA A 283 -23.71 -28.44 -5.14
N ASP A 284 -24.40 -29.43 -4.57
CA ASP A 284 -23.88 -30.33 -3.55
C ASP A 284 -22.71 -31.19 -4.05
N HIS A 285 -22.70 -31.54 -5.33
CA HIS A 285 -21.66 -32.38 -5.94
C HIS A 285 -20.37 -31.60 -6.30
N GLU A 286 -20.47 -30.30 -6.61
CA GLU A 286 -19.35 -29.44 -6.97
C GLU A 286 -18.60 -28.90 -5.76
N LEU A 287 -19.27 -28.71 -4.63
CA LEU A 287 -18.66 -28.18 -3.41
C LEU A 287 -17.41 -28.93 -2.93
N PRO A 288 -17.39 -30.26 -2.87
CA PRO A 288 -16.18 -31.01 -2.50
C PRO A 288 -15.02 -30.77 -3.46
N VAL A 289 -15.30 -30.65 -4.77
CA VAL A 289 -14.27 -30.36 -5.79
C VAL A 289 -13.69 -28.96 -5.61
N VAL A 290 -14.54 -27.97 -5.41
CA VAL A 290 -14.11 -26.60 -5.14
C VAL A 290 -13.30 -26.53 -3.84
N ALA A 291 -13.75 -27.19 -2.77
CA ALA A 291 -13.04 -27.26 -1.51
C ALA A 291 -11.66 -27.96 -1.64
N ALA A 292 -11.60 -29.08 -2.34
CA ALA A 292 -10.34 -29.80 -2.59
C ALA A 292 -9.40 -28.94 -3.44
N SER A 293 -9.89 -28.32 -4.51
CA SER A 293 -9.10 -27.39 -5.33
C SER A 293 -8.56 -26.23 -4.50
N TYR A 294 -9.40 -25.61 -3.66
CA TYR A 294 -8.97 -24.53 -2.80
C TYR A 294 -7.86 -24.98 -1.83
N VAL A 295 -8.01 -26.13 -1.19
CA VAL A 295 -7.00 -26.65 -0.26
C VAL A 295 -5.66 -26.95 -0.98
N LEU A 296 -5.71 -27.47 -2.19
CA LEU A 296 -4.53 -27.88 -2.96
C LEU A 296 -3.86 -26.70 -3.66
N THR A 297 -4.65 -25.78 -4.22
CA THR A 297 -4.14 -24.76 -5.14
C THR A 297 -4.63 -23.34 -4.86
N GLY A 298 -5.69 -23.16 -4.06
CA GLY A 298 -6.34 -21.87 -3.83
C GLY A 298 -5.75 -21.04 -2.71
N ARG A 299 -5.09 -21.69 -1.75
CA ARG A 299 -4.56 -21.00 -0.56
C ARG A 299 -3.41 -20.07 -0.92
N PHE A 300 -3.49 -18.85 -0.38
CA PHE A 300 -2.45 -17.86 -0.49
C PHE A 300 -2.54 -16.91 0.70
N ASN A 301 -1.42 -16.70 1.38
CA ASN A 301 -1.33 -15.81 2.53
C ASN A 301 -0.26 -14.73 2.25
N PRO A 302 -0.66 -13.48 1.97
CA PRO A 302 0.25 -12.37 1.69
C PRO A 302 1.22 -12.07 2.84
N GLU A 303 0.77 -12.17 4.09
CA GLU A 303 1.59 -11.92 5.27
C GLU A 303 2.74 -12.94 5.38
N LYS A 304 2.45 -14.21 5.11
CA LYS A 304 3.47 -15.26 5.07
C LYS A 304 4.52 -15.00 3.99
N GLU A 305 4.10 -14.54 2.81
CA GLU A 305 5.04 -14.19 1.75
C GLU A 305 5.91 -12.99 2.13
N LEU A 306 5.35 -12.00 2.81
CA LEU A 306 6.10 -10.86 3.36
C LEU A 306 7.15 -11.32 4.39
N GLU A 307 6.78 -12.24 5.30
CA GLU A 307 7.71 -12.78 6.29
C GLU A 307 8.87 -13.55 5.65
N GLN A 308 8.61 -14.23 4.54
CA GLN A 308 9.62 -15.02 3.84
C GLN A 308 10.51 -14.18 2.91
N HIS A 309 10.01 -13.06 2.39
CA HIS A 309 10.69 -12.24 1.37
C HIS A 309 10.63 -10.72 1.72
N PRO A 310 11.12 -10.30 2.90
CA PRO A 310 10.79 -8.98 3.45
C PRO A 310 11.65 -7.80 2.95
N THR A 311 12.86 -8.04 2.44
CA THR A 311 13.81 -6.98 1.99
C THR A 311 14.64 -7.43 0.81
N ALA A 312 15.32 -6.49 0.14
CA ALA A 312 16.24 -6.81 -0.95
C ALA A 312 17.42 -7.70 -0.47
N GLU A 313 17.98 -7.40 0.71
CA GLU A 313 19.09 -8.21 1.28
C GLU A 313 18.60 -9.60 1.70
N ALA A 314 17.44 -9.69 2.33
CA ALA A 314 16.84 -10.99 2.66
C ALA A 314 16.43 -11.76 1.40
N THR A 315 16.09 -11.07 0.31
CA THR A 315 15.81 -11.69 -0.99
C THR A 315 17.07 -12.28 -1.61
N GLU A 316 18.21 -11.61 -1.50
CA GLU A 316 19.50 -12.15 -1.97
C GLU A 316 19.87 -13.43 -1.24
N ILE A 317 19.79 -13.45 0.10
CA ILE A 317 20.02 -14.67 0.89
C ILE A 317 19.04 -15.77 0.48
N GLU A 318 17.78 -15.46 0.25
CA GLU A 318 16.77 -16.41 -0.17
C GLU A 318 17.04 -16.97 -1.58
N TYR A 319 17.53 -16.13 -2.48
CA TYR A 319 17.99 -16.56 -3.80
C TYR A 319 19.14 -17.56 -3.67
N GLN A 320 20.20 -17.21 -2.95
CA GLN A 320 21.35 -18.08 -2.74
C GLN A 320 20.95 -19.40 -2.04
N LEU A 321 20.03 -19.34 -1.08
CA LEU A 321 19.50 -20.52 -0.40
C LEU A 321 18.78 -21.48 -1.36
N ARG A 322 18.00 -20.94 -2.30
CA ARG A 322 17.35 -21.75 -3.33
C ARG A 322 18.35 -22.40 -4.28
N VAL A 323 19.38 -21.66 -4.68
CA VAL A 323 20.48 -22.20 -5.49
C VAL A 323 21.19 -23.33 -4.73
N ALA A 324 21.61 -23.11 -3.50
CA ALA A 324 22.28 -24.11 -2.67
C ALA A 324 21.42 -25.39 -2.49
N LYS A 325 20.12 -25.24 -2.27
CA LYS A 325 19.18 -26.37 -2.18
C LYS A 325 19.05 -27.12 -3.52
N SER A 326 19.04 -26.40 -4.65
CA SER A 326 18.96 -27.00 -5.98
C SER A 326 20.24 -27.79 -6.32
N GLU A 327 21.39 -27.31 -5.88
CA GLU A 327 22.70 -27.94 -6.05
C GLU A 327 22.98 -29.03 -5.01
N LYS A 328 22.08 -29.24 -4.05
CA LYS A 328 22.19 -30.19 -2.93
C LYS A 328 23.37 -29.90 -1.99
N ASP A 329 23.81 -28.64 -1.93
CA ASP A 329 24.80 -28.18 -0.96
C ASP A 329 24.15 -27.90 0.39
N GLY A 330 24.04 -28.96 1.20
CA GLY A 330 23.35 -28.91 2.50
C GLY A 330 24.07 -28.05 3.54
N ASP A 331 25.41 -27.96 3.49
CA ASP A 331 26.18 -27.20 4.46
C ASP A 331 26.06 -25.69 4.16
N TYR A 332 26.16 -25.32 2.90
CA TYR A 332 25.99 -23.91 2.50
C TYR A 332 24.53 -23.45 2.71
N ALA A 333 23.55 -24.30 2.37
CA ALA A 333 22.14 -24.01 2.65
C ALA A 333 21.87 -23.75 4.14
N LYS A 334 22.49 -24.52 5.04
CA LYS A 334 22.36 -24.33 6.49
C LYS A 334 23.00 -23.03 6.99
N GLN A 335 24.15 -22.65 6.43
CA GLN A 335 24.79 -21.37 6.74
C GLN A 335 23.91 -20.19 6.31
N LEU A 336 23.30 -20.25 5.12
CA LEU A 336 22.38 -19.23 4.63
C LEU A 336 21.09 -19.16 5.44
N GLU A 337 20.55 -20.28 5.92
CA GLU A 337 19.40 -20.31 6.82
C GLU A 337 19.69 -19.60 8.15
N ASN A 338 20.90 -19.80 8.69
CA ASN A 338 21.32 -19.10 9.89
C ASN A 338 21.51 -17.60 9.65
N ALA A 339 22.17 -17.21 8.55
CA ALA A 339 22.34 -15.81 8.18
C ALA A 339 21.00 -15.11 7.95
N LYS A 340 20.05 -15.77 7.29
CA LYS A 340 18.69 -15.26 7.14
C LYS A 340 18.01 -15.02 8.49
N LYS A 341 18.16 -15.96 9.42
CA LYS A 341 17.58 -15.84 10.76
C LYS A 341 18.21 -14.68 11.54
N GLU A 342 19.52 -14.52 11.46
CA GLU A 342 20.25 -13.42 12.11
C GLU A 342 19.80 -12.06 11.53
N GLN A 343 19.74 -11.93 10.21
CA GLN A 343 19.30 -10.72 9.53
C GLN A 343 17.85 -10.36 9.86
N LEU A 344 16.95 -11.35 9.89
CA LEU A 344 15.59 -11.15 10.30
C LEU A 344 15.50 -10.68 11.77
N THR A 345 16.33 -11.25 12.64
CA THR A 345 16.38 -10.87 14.06
C THR A 345 16.92 -9.44 14.23
N GLU A 346 17.97 -9.07 13.49
CA GLU A 346 18.53 -7.71 13.53
C GLU A 346 17.55 -6.65 13.05
N VAL A 347 16.80 -6.94 12.00
CA VAL A 347 15.83 -5.98 11.41
C VAL A 347 14.51 -5.94 12.18
N LEU A 348 14.00 -7.09 12.64
CA LEU A 348 12.72 -7.19 13.35
C LEU A 348 12.85 -6.95 14.85
N GLY A 349 14.03 -7.18 15.39
CA GLY A 349 14.21 -7.39 16.81
C GLY A 349 13.76 -8.79 17.25
N THR A 350 14.06 -9.11 18.49
CA THR A 350 13.59 -10.35 19.12
C THR A 350 12.16 -10.21 19.62
N PRO A 351 11.43 -11.30 19.84
CA PRO A 351 10.12 -11.25 20.49
C PRO A 351 10.15 -10.57 21.88
N GLU A 352 11.30 -10.65 22.58
CA GLU A 352 11.53 -10.01 23.87
C GLU A 352 11.68 -8.49 23.73
N GLU A 353 12.45 -8.03 22.76
CA GLU A 353 12.57 -6.59 22.42
C GLU A 353 11.22 -6.01 22.02
N TRP A 354 10.45 -6.77 21.24
CA TRP A 354 9.10 -6.38 20.87
C TRP A 354 8.18 -6.21 22.08
N LYS A 355 8.18 -7.15 23.01
CA LYS A 355 7.41 -7.02 24.25
C LYS A 355 7.85 -5.82 25.08
N GLN A 356 9.17 -5.55 25.10
CA GLN A 356 9.72 -4.38 25.77
C GLN A 356 9.24 -3.08 25.12
N TYR A 357 9.31 -2.94 23.80
CA TYR A 357 8.81 -1.78 23.07
C TYR A 357 7.33 -1.55 23.34
N ARG A 358 6.51 -2.59 23.23
CA ARG A 358 5.09 -2.50 23.51
C ARG A 358 4.82 -2.03 24.95
N SER A 359 5.52 -2.60 25.91
CA SER A 359 5.40 -2.21 27.32
C SER A 359 5.82 -0.75 27.55
N GLN A 360 6.85 -0.27 26.85
CA GLN A 360 7.28 1.12 26.93
C GLN A 360 6.23 2.07 26.38
N LEU A 361 5.64 1.76 25.20
CA LEU A 361 4.58 2.57 24.59
C LEU A 361 3.31 2.59 25.47
N GLU A 362 2.92 1.46 26.05
CA GLU A 362 1.83 1.39 27.02
C GLU A 362 2.13 2.25 28.25
N SER A 363 3.37 2.20 28.77
CA SER A 363 3.81 3.02 29.90
C SER A 363 3.77 4.53 29.58
N MET A 364 4.10 4.95 28.36
CA MET A 364 4.01 6.36 27.96
C MET A 364 2.56 6.86 27.95
N ILE A 365 1.61 6.04 27.50
CA ILE A 365 0.18 6.38 27.55
C ILE A 365 -0.29 6.51 29.01
N ASP A 366 0.09 5.55 29.87
CA ASP A 366 -0.26 5.58 31.29
C ASP A 366 0.39 6.75 32.03
N GLU A 367 1.61 7.16 31.63
CA GLU A 367 2.29 8.35 32.13
C GLU A 367 1.56 9.62 31.71
N ALA A 368 1.11 9.71 30.45
CA ALA A 368 0.34 10.86 29.97
C ALA A 368 -1.00 11.02 30.73
N VAL A 369 -1.65 9.94 31.14
CA VAL A 369 -2.83 9.99 32.00
C VAL A 369 -2.45 10.42 33.43
N ARG A 370 -1.36 9.90 33.96
CA ARG A 370 -0.89 10.19 35.33
C ARG A 370 -0.43 11.64 35.51
N GLU A 371 0.18 12.21 34.46
CA GLU A 371 0.64 13.60 34.41
C GLU A 371 -0.48 14.59 33.98
N GLU A 372 -1.71 14.09 33.85
CA GLU A 372 -2.89 14.86 33.45
C GLU A 372 -2.74 15.55 32.07
N ILE A 373 -1.83 15.06 31.22
CA ILE A 373 -1.68 15.51 29.81
C ILE A 373 -2.94 15.12 29.04
N ILE A 374 -3.47 13.93 29.32
CA ILE A 374 -4.80 13.48 28.87
C ILE A 374 -5.63 13.09 30.09
N PRO A 375 -6.94 13.39 30.11
CA PRO A 375 -7.79 13.11 31.29
C PRO A 375 -7.93 11.62 31.58
N ASP A 376 -8.04 10.81 30.58
CA ASP A 376 -8.10 9.34 30.62
C ASP A 376 -7.81 8.72 29.26
N ARG A 377 -7.63 7.39 29.21
CA ARG A 377 -7.34 6.67 27.97
C ARG A 377 -8.51 6.70 26.96
N LYS A 378 -9.75 6.96 27.40
CA LYS A 378 -10.92 7.10 26.53
C LYS A 378 -10.81 8.37 25.68
N ARG A 379 -10.10 9.40 26.17
CA ARG A 379 -9.82 10.63 25.39
C ARG A 379 -9.16 10.31 24.06
N LEU A 380 -8.31 9.29 24.00
CA LEU A 380 -7.62 8.89 22.76
C LEU A 380 -8.59 8.37 21.69
N ASP A 381 -9.64 7.66 22.09
CA ASP A 381 -10.71 7.26 21.16
C ASP A 381 -11.56 8.46 20.71
N ASP A 382 -11.77 9.43 21.61
CA ASP A 382 -12.59 10.61 21.34
C ASP A 382 -11.87 11.65 20.46
N VAL A 383 -10.52 11.74 20.50
CA VAL A 383 -9.73 12.59 19.61
C VAL A 383 -10.08 12.34 18.14
N PHE A 384 -10.18 11.09 17.72
CA PHE A 384 -10.55 10.76 16.34
C PHE A 384 -11.98 11.17 16.01
N LYS A 385 -12.92 11.00 16.93
CA LYS A 385 -14.32 11.43 16.76
C LYS A 385 -14.45 12.95 16.67
N ASP A 386 -13.66 13.67 17.47
CA ASP A 386 -13.65 15.14 17.44
C ASP A 386 -13.06 15.66 16.14
N LEU A 387 -11.98 15.05 15.64
CA LEU A 387 -11.40 15.37 14.33
C LEU A 387 -12.42 15.13 13.20
N GLU A 388 -13.17 14.05 13.25
CA GLU A 388 -14.18 13.75 12.26
C GLU A 388 -15.38 14.69 12.30
N LYS A 389 -15.84 15.05 13.50
CA LYS A 389 -16.92 16.03 13.69
C LYS A 389 -16.55 17.42 13.21
N ALA A 390 -15.31 17.84 13.41
CA ALA A 390 -14.81 19.14 12.99
C ALA A 390 -14.87 19.37 11.48
N GLY A 391 -14.65 18.32 10.72
CA GLY A 391 -15.09 18.20 9.33
C GLY A 391 -14.35 19.03 8.26
N ALA A 392 -13.54 20.00 8.63
CA ALA A 392 -12.84 20.85 7.67
C ALA A 392 -11.38 20.41 7.57
N ALA A 393 -11.04 19.60 6.55
CA ALA A 393 -9.66 19.39 6.17
C ALA A 393 -9.28 20.38 5.07
N SER A 394 -8.11 21.01 5.20
CA SER A 394 -7.55 21.89 4.20
C SER A 394 -6.13 21.47 3.87
N ALA A 395 -5.69 21.72 2.63
CA ALA A 395 -4.30 21.56 2.23
C ALA A 395 -3.63 22.93 2.21
N ASP A 396 -2.44 23.05 2.79
CA ASP A 396 -1.62 24.25 2.63
C ASP A 396 -0.88 24.26 1.28
N ASN A 397 -0.20 25.37 0.97
CA ASN A 397 0.55 25.53 -0.27
C ASN A 397 1.76 24.58 -0.38
N GLN A 398 2.15 23.95 0.73
CA GLN A 398 3.26 23.00 0.81
C GLN A 398 2.79 21.53 0.77
N GLY A 399 1.46 21.31 0.72
CA GLY A 399 0.88 19.98 0.66
C GLY A 399 0.57 19.36 2.02
N GLY A 400 0.79 20.07 3.12
CA GLY A 400 0.33 19.67 4.45
C GLY A 400 -1.19 19.65 4.53
N LEU A 401 -1.74 18.68 5.26
CA LEU A 401 -3.16 18.58 5.54
C LEU A 401 -3.44 19.08 6.96
N TRP A 402 -4.48 19.88 7.09
CA TRP A 402 -4.87 20.50 8.34
C TRP A 402 -6.36 20.28 8.61
N MET A 403 -6.72 20.10 9.88
CA MET A 403 -8.10 20.20 10.35
C MET A 403 -8.26 21.41 11.26
N GLU A 404 -9.36 22.12 11.10
CA GLU A 404 -9.77 23.19 12.03
C GLU A 404 -10.77 22.60 13.02
N LEU A 405 -10.37 22.54 14.30
CA LEU A 405 -11.25 22.15 15.40
C LEU A 405 -11.92 23.39 15.98
N PRO A 406 -13.24 23.37 16.24
CA PRO A 406 -13.88 24.41 17.00
C PRO A 406 -13.19 24.47 18.38
N ARG A 407 -12.83 25.67 18.84
CA ARG A 407 -12.38 25.86 20.22
C ARG A 407 -13.46 25.34 21.14
N GLN A 408 -13.17 24.29 21.89
CA GLN A 408 -13.99 23.93 23.04
C GLN A 408 -13.93 25.14 24.00
N GLY A 409 -15.05 25.84 24.15
CA GLY A 409 -15.14 26.92 25.07
C GLY A 409 -14.74 26.44 26.45
N GLY A 410 -13.58 26.89 26.91
CA GLY A 410 -13.10 26.61 28.25
C GLY A 410 -14.16 27.11 29.24
N ALA A 411 -14.78 26.20 29.95
CA ALA A 411 -15.67 26.46 31.06
C ALA A 411 -14.88 26.91 32.29
N ASN A 412 -13.91 27.82 32.12
CA ASN A 412 -13.26 28.55 33.24
C ASN A 412 -12.61 29.83 32.72
N GLY A 413 -13.40 30.77 32.30
CA GLY A 413 -13.01 32.15 32.08
C GLY A 413 -13.87 33.07 32.94
N GLY A 414 -13.39 33.38 34.12
CA GLY A 414 -14.06 34.23 35.09
C GLY A 414 -14.60 35.50 34.45
N ALA A 415 -15.82 35.81 34.78
CA ALA A 415 -16.47 37.09 34.55
C ALA A 415 -15.66 38.20 35.20
N ASN A 416 -14.97 39.01 34.39
CA ASN A 416 -14.69 40.42 34.74
C ASN A 416 -14.27 41.21 33.49
N GLY A 417 -15.03 42.22 33.16
CA GLY A 417 -14.52 43.29 32.34
C GLY A 417 -15.41 43.78 31.19
N GLY A 418 -16.35 44.70 31.56
CA GLY A 418 -16.52 45.97 30.83
C GLY A 418 -17.19 45.91 29.46
N ALA A 419 -18.47 46.25 29.48
CA ALA A 419 -19.18 46.77 28.32
C ALA A 419 -18.46 48.00 27.75
N ASN A 420 -18.12 47.98 26.44
CA ASN A 420 -18.25 49.13 25.57
C ASN A 420 -18.21 48.74 24.08
N GLY A 421 -19.21 49.07 23.43
CA GLY A 421 -19.68 49.31 22.11
C GLY A 421 -18.74 49.14 20.91
N GLY A 422 -19.30 48.50 19.88
CA GLY A 422 -18.79 48.51 18.53
C GLY A 422 -19.42 47.37 17.74
N ALA A 423 -20.61 47.62 17.14
CA ALA A 423 -21.23 46.73 16.18
C ALA A 423 -20.34 46.70 14.95
N ASN A 424 -19.68 45.59 14.72
CA ASN A 424 -19.20 44.93 13.49
C ASN A 424 -18.27 43.78 13.93
N GLY A 425 -18.82 42.84 14.67
CA GLY A 425 -18.09 41.60 15.05
C GLY A 425 -18.38 40.51 14.05
N GLU A 426 -17.55 40.37 13.04
CA GLU A 426 -17.29 39.06 12.51
C GLU A 426 -16.92 38.16 13.71
N ALA A 427 -17.74 37.17 13.95
CA ALA A 427 -17.46 36.14 14.95
C ALA A 427 -16.23 35.41 14.50
N ASN A 428 -15.06 35.88 14.88
CA ASN A 428 -13.78 35.17 14.79
C ASN A 428 -13.84 33.98 15.76
N GLY A 429 -14.58 32.98 15.41
CA GLY A 429 -14.50 31.63 15.95
C GLY A 429 -13.22 30.98 15.44
N GLY A 430 -12.07 31.50 15.91
CA GLY A 430 -10.79 30.93 15.53
C GLY A 430 -10.70 29.46 15.95
N GLY A 431 -10.87 28.57 15.02
CA GLY A 431 -10.64 27.14 15.22
C GLY A 431 -9.18 26.87 15.55
N VAL A 432 -8.92 25.80 16.29
CA VAL A 432 -7.57 25.30 16.54
C VAL A 432 -7.15 24.45 15.35
N LYS A 433 -6.02 24.78 14.72
CA LYS A 433 -5.45 23.98 13.61
C LYS A 433 -4.70 22.79 14.15
N VAL A 434 -5.03 21.61 13.66
CA VAL A 434 -4.33 20.37 13.93
C VAL A 434 -3.69 19.88 12.65
N GLY A 435 -2.38 19.66 12.67
CA GLY A 435 -1.68 19.08 11.56
C GLY A 435 -2.01 17.60 11.38
N LEU A 436 -2.30 17.18 10.14
CA LEU A 436 -2.65 15.82 9.77
C LEU A 436 -1.52 15.10 9.03
N SER A 437 -0.35 15.67 8.99
CA SER A 437 0.86 15.07 8.42
C SER A 437 2.00 15.11 9.43
N VAL A 438 2.99 14.24 9.24
CA VAL A 438 4.15 14.18 10.13
C VAL A 438 4.89 15.51 10.17
N SER A 439 5.00 16.23 9.05
CA SER A 439 5.67 17.54 8.97
C SER A 439 4.82 18.67 9.55
N SER A 440 3.50 18.61 9.44
CA SER A 440 2.62 19.69 9.90
C SER A 440 2.26 19.63 11.38
N ILE A 441 2.40 18.47 12.04
CA ILE A 441 2.25 18.38 13.52
C ILE A 441 3.18 19.35 14.24
N PHE A 442 4.40 19.51 13.73
CA PHE A 442 5.43 20.37 14.32
C PHE A 442 5.51 21.75 13.66
N ALA A 443 4.60 22.07 12.74
CA ALA A 443 4.61 23.36 12.06
C ALA A 443 4.19 24.49 13.00
N PRO A 444 4.70 25.73 12.79
CA PRO A 444 4.24 26.89 13.53
C PRO A 444 2.71 27.08 13.42
N GLY A 445 2.05 27.25 14.55
CA GLY A 445 0.59 27.42 14.63
C GLY A 445 -0.23 26.15 14.84
N SER A 446 0.41 24.95 14.88
CA SER A 446 -0.25 23.76 15.42
C SER A 446 -0.43 23.88 16.92
N ASP A 447 -1.50 23.27 17.46
CA ASP A 447 -1.64 23.08 18.89
C ASP A 447 -0.77 21.90 19.32
N PRO A 448 0.31 22.11 20.12
CA PRO A 448 1.25 21.04 20.48
C PRO A 448 0.59 19.96 21.33
N GLN A 449 -0.34 20.31 22.22
CA GLN A 449 -1.03 19.35 23.08
C GLN A 449 -1.92 18.44 22.25
N LEU A 450 -2.71 19.02 21.36
CA LEU A 450 -3.60 18.24 20.50
C LEU A 450 -2.82 17.39 19.48
N ALA A 451 -1.68 17.88 19.01
CA ALA A 451 -0.76 17.09 18.20
C ALA A 451 -0.21 15.88 18.97
N TYR A 452 0.15 16.06 20.22
CA TYR A 452 0.61 14.97 21.09
C TYR A 452 -0.51 13.97 21.39
N GLU A 453 -1.72 14.46 21.73
CA GLU A 453 -2.90 13.61 21.92
C GLU A 453 -3.18 12.76 20.64
N LEU A 454 -3.03 13.35 19.46
CA LEU A 454 -3.23 12.67 18.20
C LEU A 454 -2.21 11.54 18.01
N VAL A 455 -0.93 11.76 18.31
CA VAL A 455 0.11 10.74 18.20
C VAL A 455 -0.11 9.63 19.23
N LEU A 456 -0.49 9.97 20.48
CA LEU A 456 -0.86 8.98 21.50
C LEU A 456 -2.06 8.14 21.09
N ALA A 457 -3.09 8.77 20.49
CA ALA A 457 -4.28 8.06 20.01
C ALA A 457 -3.93 7.10 18.87
N HIS A 458 -3.01 7.48 18.00
CA HIS A 458 -2.47 6.62 16.96
C HIS A 458 -1.79 5.39 17.56
N VAL A 459 -0.86 5.57 18.49
CA VAL A 459 -0.13 4.50 19.16
C VAL A 459 -1.09 3.57 19.92
N ASP A 460 -2.04 4.12 20.69
CA ASP A 460 -3.01 3.32 21.43
C ASP A 460 -3.86 2.42 20.51
N ARG A 461 -4.24 2.94 19.35
CA ARG A 461 -5.01 2.17 18.36
C ARG A 461 -4.20 1.03 17.76
N GLU A 462 -2.93 1.27 17.42
CA GLU A 462 -2.03 0.23 16.94
C GLU A 462 -1.76 -0.84 18.02
N LEU A 463 -1.58 -0.44 19.29
CA LEU A 463 -1.44 -1.36 20.41
C LEU A 463 -2.66 -2.27 20.60
N LYS A 464 -3.86 -1.78 20.28
CA LYS A 464 -5.11 -2.55 20.32
C LYS A 464 -5.27 -3.49 19.13
N SER A 465 -4.49 -3.31 18.05
CA SER A 465 -4.57 -4.17 16.86
C SER A 465 -4.02 -5.56 17.16
N PRO A 466 -4.74 -6.64 16.79
CA PRO A 466 -4.25 -8.00 16.96
C PRO A 466 -3.16 -8.39 15.96
N LYS A 467 -2.99 -7.61 14.90
CA LYS A 467 -1.98 -7.87 13.85
C LYS A 467 -0.64 -7.26 14.26
N HIS A 468 0.33 -8.10 14.54
CA HIS A 468 1.71 -7.73 14.81
C HIS A 468 2.58 -8.12 13.62
N SER A 469 2.53 -7.34 12.56
CA SER A 469 3.43 -7.49 11.43
C SER A 469 4.76 -6.76 11.71
N ARG A 470 5.81 -7.13 10.99
CA ARG A 470 7.09 -6.43 10.97
C ARG A 470 6.95 -4.91 10.81
N GLU A 471 6.00 -4.47 9.99
CA GLU A 471 5.77 -3.08 9.70
C GLU A 471 5.10 -2.34 10.84
N THR A 472 4.22 -3.00 11.56
CA THR A 472 3.71 -2.49 12.83
C THR A 472 4.88 -2.16 13.76
N MET A 473 5.90 -3.01 13.83
CA MET A 473 7.09 -2.75 14.65
C MET A 473 7.94 -1.59 14.15
N LEU A 474 8.15 -1.48 12.84
CA LEU A 474 8.85 -0.34 12.24
C LEU A 474 8.06 0.95 12.41
N GLN A 475 6.72 0.86 12.34
CA GLN A 475 5.83 2.00 12.58
C GLN A 475 5.90 2.43 14.05
N PHE A 476 5.89 1.53 15.00
CA PHE A 476 6.06 1.84 16.43
C PHE A 476 7.39 2.55 16.74
N ARG A 477 8.48 2.16 16.10
CA ARG A 477 9.75 2.88 16.25
C ARG A 477 9.65 4.33 15.76
N LYS A 478 8.93 4.56 14.65
CA LYS A 478 8.69 5.90 14.12
C LYS A 478 7.77 6.69 15.06
N ASP A 479 6.74 6.06 15.58
CA ASP A 479 5.78 6.68 16.49
C ASP A 479 6.43 7.01 17.84
N TRP A 480 7.32 6.15 18.34
CA TRP A 480 8.17 6.45 19.49
C TRP A 480 8.98 7.73 19.27
N ALA A 481 9.68 7.82 18.14
CA ALA A 481 10.48 9.00 17.82
C ALA A 481 9.62 10.28 17.70
N LEU A 482 8.39 10.17 17.19
CA LEU A 482 7.43 11.27 17.12
C LEU A 482 6.94 11.68 18.50
N LEU A 483 6.62 10.74 19.39
CA LEU A 483 6.21 11.01 20.76
C LEU A 483 7.31 11.69 21.57
N GLU A 484 8.53 11.16 21.47
CA GLU A 484 9.70 11.78 22.10
C GLU A 484 9.91 13.22 21.61
N ALA A 485 9.85 13.45 20.30
CA ALA A 485 9.97 14.78 19.72
C ALA A 485 8.82 15.73 20.12
N ALA A 486 7.61 15.21 20.29
CA ALA A 486 6.45 15.99 20.73
C ALA A 486 6.53 16.33 22.23
N ARG A 487 7.08 15.44 23.06
CA ARG A 487 7.26 15.66 24.51
C ARG A 487 8.32 16.71 24.82
N LEU A 488 9.29 16.90 23.94
CA LEU A 488 10.38 17.88 24.12
C LEU A 488 10.01 19.30 23.69
N ARG A 489 8.79 19.56 23.22
CA ARG A 489 8.26 20.87 22.85
C ARG A 489 7.25 21.37 23.86
#